data_95b525352f18729a9f25293078059c14
#
_entry.id   95b525352f18729a9f25293078059c14
#
_cell.length_a   1.000
_cell.length_b   1.000
_cell.length_c   1.000
_cell.angle_alpha   90.00
_cell.angle_beta   90.00
_cell.angle_gamma   90.00
#
_symmetry.space_group_name_H-M   'P 1'
#
loop_
_entity.id
_entity.type
_entity.pdbx_description
1 polymer ?
#
loop_
_entity_poly.entity_id
_entity_poly.type
_entity_poly.pdbx_seq_one_letter_code
_entity_poly.pdbx_strand_id
1 'polypeptide(L)'
;MPRRQFVQLATATLLAGCGGRTTEPTRSRPHKDAFNPPLYPNETPELRALINKWADHYQIPRELVHRQAVRESTHRPWARNGPYWGLLQILPQTARTMGHRGPAEELLDPDVNLKYAGKYLKGAYLVSNGSIEGAMKWYARGYYYEAKRLGLLVETGLRPG
;
A
#
# COMPACT_ATOMS: atom_id res chain seq x y z
N MET A 1 49.99 -27.46 -66.27
CA MET A 1 49.86 -26.91 -64.94
C MET A 1 48.39 -27.05 -64.54
N PRO A 2 47.99 -28.01 -63.69
CA PRO A 2 46.61 -28.24 -63.37
C PRO A 2 46.23 -27.56 -62.05
N ARG A 3 45.12 -26.82 -62.10
CA ARG A 3 44.42 -26.20 -60.96
C ARG A 3 43.71 -27.31 -60.18
N ARG A 4 44.06 -27.48 -58.93
CA ARG A 4 43.30 -28.30 -57.96
C ARG A 4 42.21 -27.44 -57.29
N GLN A 5 40.95 -27.78 -57.57
CA GLN A 5 39.78 -27.26 -56.86
C GLN A 5 39.60 -28.05 -55.57
N PHE A 6 39.63 -27.34 -54.45
CA PHE A 6 39.21 -27.87 -53.16
C PHE A 6 37.72 -27.60 -52.98
N VAL A 7 36.96 -28.68 -52.92
CA VAL A 7 35.54 -28.65 -52.51
C VAL A 7 35.53 -28.65 -51.01
N GLN A 8 35.08 -27.55 -50.40
CA GLN A 8 34.80 -27.48 -48.95
C GLN A 8 33.37 -27.91 -48.70
N LEU A 9 33.19 -29.04 -47.98
CA LEU A 9 31.91 -29.44 -47.40
C LEU A 9 31.64 -28.57 -46.20
N ALA A 10 30.57 -27.74 -46.26
CA ALA A 10 30.06 -27.00 -45.13
C ALA A 10 29.10 -27.90 -44.32
N THR A 11 29.53 -28.35 -43.18
CA THR A 11 28.68 -29.03 -42.18
C THR A 11 27.90 -27.97 -41.41
N ALA A 12 26.61 -27.88 -41.63
CA ALA A 12 25.71 -27.03 -40.86
C ALA A 12 25.42 -27.69 -39.51
N THR A 13 25.98 -27.14 -38.44
CA THR A 13 25.66 -27.52 -37.06
C THR A 13 24.43 -26.76 -36.62
N LEU A 14 23.28 -27.42 -36.48
CA LEU A 14 22.08 -26.89 -35.85
C LEU A 14 22.32 -26.76 -34.32
N LEU A 15 22.56 -25.58 -33.85
CA LEU A 15 22.51 -25.25 -32.43
C LEU A 15 21.04 -25.04 -32.03
N ALA A 16 20.46 -26.05 -31.38
CA ALA A 16 19.18 -25.93 -30.70
C ALA A 16 19.37 -25.02 -29.48
N GLY A 17 19.02 -23.71 -29.63
CA GLY A 17 18.97 -22.75 -28.55
C GLY A 17 17.80 -23.06 -27.62
N CYS A 18 18.06 -23.70 -26.46
CA CYS A 18 17.12 -23.71 -25.34
C CYS A 18 16.98 -22.29 -24.81
N GLY A 19 15.96 -21.57 -25.30
CA GLY A 19 15.53 -20.31 -24.75
C GLY A 19 15.00 -20.54 -23.33
N GLY A 20 15.87 -20.37 -22.34
CA GLY A 20 15.46 -20.26 -20.94
C GLY A 20 14.58 -19.03 -20.80
N ARG A 21 13.25 -19.21 -20.69
CA ARG A 21 12.34 -18.20 -20.20
C ARG A 21 12.76 -17.90 -18.77
N THR A 22 13.48 -16.81 -18.56
CA THR A 22 13.60 -16.19 -17.25
C THR A 22 12.21 -15.67 -16.89
N THR A 23 11.47 -16.45 -16.11
CA THR A 23 10.26 -15.99 -15.45
C THR A 23 10.70 -14.94 -14.43
N GLU A 24 10.55 -13.65 -14.76
CA GLU A 24 10.57 -12.61 -13.76
C GLU A 24 9.59 -13.00 -12.64
N PRO A 25 9.98 -12.85 -11.35
CA PRO A 25 9.04 -13.09 -10.27
C PRO A 25 7.91 -12.08 -10.43
N THR A 26 6.77 -12.54 -10.94
CA THR A 26 5.52 -11.78 -10.96
C THR A 26 5.25 -11.38 -9.52
N ARG A 27 5.49 -10.12 -9.18
CA ARG A 27 5.09 -9.51 -7.91
C ARG A 27 3.59 -9.70 -7.82
N SER A 28 3.14 -10.76 -7.17
CA SER A 28 1.73 -11.07 -7.00
C SER A 28 1.09 -9.88 -6.29
N ARG A 29 0.23 -9.16 -7.04
CA ARG A 29 -0.65 -8.15 -6.42
C ARG A 29 -1.41 -8.87 -5.31
N PRO A 30 -1.51 -8.31 -4.09
CA PRO A 30 -2.27 -8.94 -3.03
C PRO A 30 -3.66 -9.24 -3.57
N HIS A 31 -4.07 -10.51 -3.47
CA HIS A 31 -5.37 -10.98 -3.95
C HIS A 31 -6.44 -10.19 -3.18
N LYS A 32 -7.19 -9.35 -3.88
CA LYS A 32 -8.21 -8.47 -3.27
C LYS A 32 -9.27 -9.25 -2.49
N ASP A 33 -9.46 -10.51 -2.84
CA ASP A 33 -10.52 -11.37 -2.29
C ASP A 33 -10.06 -12.28 -1.14
N ALA A 34 -8.75 -12.31 -0.81
CA ALA A 34 -8.22 -13.26 0.16
C ALA A 34 -8.46 -12.87 1.63
N PHE A 35 -8.65 -11.57 1.92
CA PHE A 35 -8.87 -11.09 3.29
C PHE A 35 -10.36 -10.79 3.52
N ASN A 36 -11.08 -11.76 4.05
CA ASN A 36 -12.51 -11.62 4.42
C ASN A 36 -12.82 -12.39 5.72
N PRO A 37 -12.25 -12.00 6.86
CA PRO A 37 -12.57 -12.60 8.15
C PRO A 37 -14.02 -12.28 8.55
N PRO A 38 -14.59 -12.98 9.56
CA PRO A 38 -15.83 -12.55 10.20
C PRO A 38 -15.78 -11.09 10.63
N LEU A 39 -16.93 -10.43 10.70
CA LEU A 39 -17.01 -9.05 11.18
C LEU A 39 -16.43 -8.94 12.60
N TYR A 40 -15.60 -7.92 12.79
CA TYR A 40 -15.04 -7.62 14.11
C TYR A 40 -16.12 -6.98 15.00
N PRO A 41 -16.04 -7.09 16.34
CA PRO A 41 -16.91 -6.34 17.24
C PRO A 41 -16.94 -4.84 16.87
N ASN A 42 -18.12 -4.25 16.79
CA ASN A 42 -18.41 -2.88 16.30
C ASN A 42 -18.24 -2.65 14.78
N GLU A 43 -17.81 -3.63 14.02
CA GLU A 43 -17.77 -3.52 12.59
C GLU A 43 -19.13 -3.85 11.98
N THR A 44 -19.58 -3.03 11.02
CA THR A 44 -20.78 -3.31 10.21
C THR A 44 -20.39 -3.69 8.78
N PRO A 45 -21.27 -4.33 8.01
CA PRO A 45 -21.02 -4.60 6.59
C PRO A 45 -20.69 -3.33 5.79
N GLU A 46 -21.34 -2.21 6.10
CA GLU A 46 -21.13 -0.91 5.46
C GLU A 46 -19.74 -0.37 5.79
N LEU A 47 -19.32 -0.45 7.06
CA LEU A 47 -17.98 -0.04 7.48
C LEU A 47 -16.91 -0.92 6.81
N ARG A 48 -17.14 -2.25 6.73
CA ARG A 48 -16.30 -3.18 6.00
C ARG A 48 -16.14 -2.76 4.54
N ALA A 49 -17.24 -2.40 3.87
CA ALA A 49 -17.23 -1.96 2.50
C ALA A 49 -16.41 -0.67 2.30
N LEU A 50 -16.54 0.30 3.22
CA LEU A 50 -15.73 1.53 3.20
C LEU A 50 -14.23 1.25 3.40
N ILE A 51 -13.88 0.41 4.38
CA ILE A 51 -12.47 0.02 4.63
C ILE A 51 -11.88 -0.62 3.37
N ASN A 52 -12.60 -1.58 2.76
CA ASN A 52 -12.14 -2.25 1.54
C ASN A 52 -12.02 -1.29 0.37
N LYS A 53 -13.00 -0.38 0.15
CA LYS A 53 -12.97 0.67 -0.87
C LYS A 53 -11.68 1.50 -0.78
N TRP A 54 -11.34 1.98 0.42
CA TRP A 54 -10.18 2.85 0.60
C TRP A 54 -8.86 2.09 0.58
N ALA A 55 -8.82 0.84 1.06
CA ALA A 55 -7.65 -0.03 0.92
C ALA A 55 -7.32 -0.25 -0.57
N ASP A 56 -8.35 -0.58 -1.37
CA ASP A 56 -8.22 -0.79 -2.83
C ASP A 56 -7.83 0.51 -3.55
N HIS A 57 -8.43 1.64 -3.18
CA HIS A 57 -8.10 2.96 -3.74
C HIS A 57 -6.63 3.31 -3.53
N TYR A 58 -6.09 3.07 -2.33
CA TYR A 58 -4.69 3.33 -2.00
C TYR A 58 -3.75 2.20 -2.40
N GLN A 59 -4.26 1.10 -2.94
CA GLN A 59 -3.48 -0.08 -3.32
C GLN A 59 -2.63 -0.63 -2.16
N ILE A 60 -3.20 -0.64 -0.96
CA ILE A 60 -2.63 -1.26 0.24
C ILE A 60 -3.45 -2.48 0.64
N PRO A 61 -2.87 -3.45 1.38
CA PRO A 61 -3.61 -4.62 1.83
C PRO A 61 -4.84 -4.24 2.66
N ARG A 62 -5.99 -4.83 2.35
CA ARG A 62 -7.20 -4.67 3.17
C ARG A 62 -6.94 -5.06 4.63
N GLU A 63 -6.17 -6.14 4.84
CA GLU A 63 -5.71 -6.57 6.16
C GLU A 63 -5.03 -5.45 6.95
N LEU A 64 -4.16 -4.65 6.31
CA LEU A 64 -3.48 -3.53 6.98
C LEU A 64 -4.49 -2.53 7.54
N VAL A 65 -5.47 -2.09 6.72
CA VAL A 65 -6.46 -1.10 7.15
C VAL A 65 -7.36 -1.65 8.26
N HIS A 66 -7.77 -2.92 8.16
CA HIS A 66 -8.55 -3.59 9.20
C HIS A 66 -7.78 -3.70 10.52
N ARG A 67 -6.54 -4.16 10.48
CA ARG A 67 -5.70 -4.27 11.69
C ARG A 67 -5.44 -2.92 12.33
N GLN A 68 -5.26 -1.88 11.50
CA GLN A 68 -5.13 -0.52 12.01
C GLN A 68 -6.42 -0.04 12.68
N ALA A 69 -7.59 -0.28 12.08
CA ALA A 69 -8.89 0.08 12.67
C ALA A 69 -9.16 -0.66 14.00
N VAL A 70 -8.79 -1.94 14.08
CA VAL A 70 -8.83 -2.70 15.34
C VAL A 70 -7.99 -2.03 16.42
N ARG A 71 -6.74 -1.72 16.08
CA ARG A 71 -5.78 -1.15 17.01
C ARG A 71 -6.18 0.23 17.51
N GLU A 72 -6.66 1.10 16.62
CA GLU A 72 -6.87 2.51 16.93
C GLU A 72 -8.23 2.79 17.58
N SER A 73 -9.28 2.09 17.16
CA SER A 73 -10.63 2.39 17.60
C SER A 73 -11.50 1.17 17.92
N THR A 74 -11.02 -0.04 17.65
CA THR A 74 -11.86 -1.26 17.69
C THR A 74 -13.07 -1.11 16.75
N HIS A 75 -12.85 -0.64 15.52
CA HIS A 75 -13.87 -0.34 14.52
C HIS A 75 -14.96 0.65 14.97
N ARG A 76 -14.62 1.66 15.78
CA ARG A 76 -15.55 2.71 16.22
C ARG A 76 -15.25 4.03 15.50
N PRO A 77 -15.97 4.39 14.42
CA PRO A 77 -15.71 5.62 13.67
C PRO A 77 -15.83 6.89 14.51
N TRP A 78 -16.74 6.87 15.50
CA TRP A 78 -16.97 7.99 16.42
C TRP A 78 -15.93 8.10 17.54
N ALA A 79 -14.91 7.24 17.58
CA ALA A 79 -13.92 7.25 18.65
C ALA A 79 -13.13 8.56 18.66
N ARG A 80 -12.89 9.08 19.87
CA ARG A 80 -12.05 10.23 20.11
C ARG A 80 -11.19 9.96 21.33
N ASN A 81 -9.87 10.00 21.15
CA ASN A 81 -8.93 9.78 22.24
C ASN A 81 -7.92 10.93 22.30
N GLY A 82 -8.17 11.88 23.20
CA GLY A 82 -7.42 13.11 23.28
C GLY A 82 -7.46 13.89 21.96
N PRO A 83 -6.30 14.16 21.32
CA PRO A 83 -6.25 14.91 20.06
C PRO A 83 -6.52 14.04 18.80
N TYR A 84 -6.75 12.74 18.97
CA TYR A 84 -6.93 11.78 17.87
C TYR A 84 -8.39 11.51 17.57
N TRP A 85 -8.76 11.41 16.29
CA TRP A 85 -10.14 11.39 15.83
C TRP A 85 -10.45 10.22 14.89
N GLY A 86 -11.59 9.60 15.12
CA GLY A 86 -12.27 8.70 14.21
C GLY A 86 -11.66 7.29 14.13
N LEU A 87 -12.01 6.58 13.06
CA LEU A 87 -11.73 5.17 12.88
C LEU A 87 -10.24 4.80 13.00
N LEU A 88 -9.37 5.58 12.38
CA LEU A 88 -7.92 5.38 12.38
C LEU A 88 -7.17 6.34 13.30
N GLN A 89 -7.87 7.06 14.18
CA GLN A 89 -7.30 7.95 15.18
C GLN A 89 -6.23 8.90 14.62
N ILE A 90 -6.63 9.70 13.62
CA ILE A 90 -5.73 10.67 13.00
C ILE A 90 -5.75 12.02 13.74
N LEU A 91 -4.60 12.68 13.79
CA LEU A 91 -4.52 14.08 14.23
C LEU A 91 -5.10 15.01 13.15
N PRO A 92 -5.91 16.05 13.50
CA PRO A 92 -6.40 17.02 12.53
C PRO A 92 -5.28 17.68 11.72
N GLN A 93 -4.13 17.95 12.33
CA GLN A 93 -2.97 18.50 11.64
C GLN A 93 -2.42 17.54 10.59
N THR A 94 -2.33 16.23 10.89
CA THR A 94 -1.92 15.22 9.94
C THR A 94 -2.92 15.08 8.80
N ALA A 95 -4.23 15.12 9.12
CA ALA A 95 -5.28 15.12 8.11
C ALA A 95 -5.17 16.35 7.16
N ARG A 96 -4.86 17.53 7.69
CA ARG A 96 -4.58 18.72 6.86
C ARG A 96 -3.37 18.53 5.93
N THR A 97 -2.30 17.91 6.41
CA THR A 97 -1.15 17.55 5.57
C THR A 97 -1.57 16.63 4.44
N MET A 98 -2.49 15.69 4.71
CA MET A 98 -3.03 14.77 3.71
C MET A 98 -4.06 15.41 2.77
N GLY A 99 -4.46 16.67 3.00
CA GLY A 99 -5.35 17.45 2.14
C GLY A 99 -6.72 17.76 2.71
N HIS A 100 -7.03 17.40 3.97
CA HIS A 100 -8.27 17.78 4.63
C HIS A 100 -8.33 19.30 4.84
N ARG A 101 -9.51 19.90 4.61
CA ARG A 101 -9.73 21.37 4.75
C ARG A 101 -10.95 21.72 5.60
N GLY A 102 -11.75 20.72 5.98
CA GLY A 102 -12.94 20.91 6.81
C GLY A 102 -12.63 21.00 8.31
N PRO A 103 -13.67 21.13 9.13
CA PRO A 103 -13.57 21.06 10.59
C PRO A 103 -13.14 19.66 11.05
N ALA A 104 -12.55 19.58 12.25
CA ALA A 104 -12.02 18.31 12.76
C ALA A 104 -13.12 17.26 12.98
N GLU A 105 -14.33 17.70 13.26
CA GLU A 105 -15.51 16.86 13.49
C GLU A 105 -15.85 15.96 12.30
N GLU A 106 -15.54 16.38 11.07
CA GLU A 106 -15.71 15.56 9.88
C GLU A 106 -14.84 14.28 9.92
N LEU A 107 -13.77 14.27 10.70
CA LEU A 107 -12.92 13.08 10.87
C LEU A 107 -13.61 11.97 11.68
N LEU A 108 -14.78 12.19 12.25
CA LEU A 108 -15.63 11.18 12.86
C LEU A 108 -16.49 10.45 11.82
N ASP A 109 -16.64 10.99 10.59
CA ASP A 109 -17.20 10.28 9.47
C ASP A 109 -16.19 9.24 8.95
N PRO A 110 -16.55 7.95 8.84
CA PRO A 110 -15.62 6.90 8.45
C PRO A 110 -15.08 7.04 7.02
N ASP A 111 -15.88 7.56 6.07
CA ASP A 111 -15.43 7.78 4.70
C ASP A 111 -14.39 8.90 4.63
N VAL A 112 -14.63 10.01 5.36
CA VAL A 112 -13.69 11.14 5.48
C VAL A 112 -12.42 10.70 6.20
N ASN A 113 -12.55 9.96 7.31
CA ASN A 113 -11.41 9.46 8.06
C ASN A 113 -10.52 8.56 7.20
N LEU A 114 -11.11 7.56 6.54
CA LEU A 114 -10.40 6.64 5.66
C LEU A 114 -9.74 7.34 4.47
N LYS A 115 -10.37 8.40 3.94
CA LYS A 115 -9.77 9.22 2.87
C LYS A 115 -8.44 9.83 3.30
N TYR A 116 -8.34 10.41 4.46
CA TYR A 116 -7.13 11.13 4.87
C TYR A 116 -6.18 10.28 5.73
N ALA A 117 -6.70 9.54 6.70
CA ALA A 117 -5.90 8.64 7.50
C ALA A 117 -5.43 7.41 6.69
N GLY A 118 -6.24 6.91 5.75
CA GLY A 118 -5.84 5.87 4.80
C GLY A 118 -4.71 6.32 3.88
N LYS A 119 -4.74 7.59 3.41
CA LYS A 119 -3.63 8.18 2.66
C LYS A 119 -2.35 8.23 3.48
N TYR A 120 -2.45 8.63 4.75
CA TYR A 120 -1.31 8.64 5.67
C TYR A 120 -0.80 7.20 5.93
N LEU A 121 -1.70 6.22 6.08
CA LEU A 121 -1.34 4.80 6.23
C LEU A 121 -0.65 4.24 4.98
N LYS A 122 -1.08 4.65 3.76
CA LYS A 122 -0.36 4.32 2.52
C LYS A 122 1.08 4.80 2.57
N GLY A 123 1.32 6.04 3.00
CA GLY A 123 2.67 6.58 3.15
C GLY A 123 3.51 5.75 4.13
N ALA A 124 2.94 5.34 5.27
CA ALA A 124 3.58 4.45 6.22
C ALA A 124 3.91 3.07 5.60
N TYR A 125 3.02 2.55 4.76
CA TYR A 125 3.23 1.29 4.03
C TYR A 125 4.36 1.39 3.00
N LEU A 126 4.46 2.52 2.28
CA LEU A 126 5.55 2.78 1.34
C LEU A 126 6.92 2.81 2.05
N VAL A 127 7.06 3.58 3.12
CA VAL A 127 8.35 3.68 3.84
C VAL A 127 8.72 2.39 4.58
N SER A 128 7.77 1.51 4.83
CA SER A 128 8.01 0.17 5.40
C SER A 128 8.37 -0.89 4.35
N ASN A 129 8.53 -0.49 3.08
CA ASN A 129 8.75 -1.41 1.96
C ASN A 129 7.70 -2.52 1.87
N GLY A 130 6.42 -2.19 2.11
CA GLY A 130 5.31 -3.12 2.00
C GLY A 130 5.10 -4.06 3.21
N SER A 131 5.74 -3.79 4.34
CA SER A 131 5.50 -4.54 5.58
C SER A 131 4.28 -4.00 6.33
N ILE A 132 3.32 -4.86 6.63
CA ILE A 132 2.12 -4.49 7.43
C ILE A 132 2.54 -4.06 8.83
N GLU A 133 3.37 -4.83 9.52
CA GLU A 133 3.87 -4.51 10.86
C GLU A 133 4.72 -3.24 10.87
N GLY A 134 5.55 -3.06 9.84
CA GLY A 134 6.34 -1.85 9.64
C GLY A 134 5.45 -0.62 9.44
N ALA A 135 4.42 -0.73 8.62
CA ALA A 135 3.45 0.34 8.35
C ALA A 135 2.72 0.78 9.63
N MET A 136 2.25 -0.19 10.41
CA MET A 136 1.57 0.10 11.69
C MET A 136 2.50 0.79 12.70
N LYS A 137 3.78 0.42 12.74
CA LYS A 137 4.79 1.10 13.59
C LYS A 137 5.04 2.52 13.12
N TRP A 138 5.22 2.72 11.80
CA TRP A 138 5.46 4.03 11.22
C TRP A 138 4.25 4.95 11.35
N TYR A 139 3.03 4.43 11.19
CA TYR A 139 1.80 5.20 11.41
C TYR A 139 1.75 5.81 12.81
N ALA A 140 2.07 5.00 13.82
CA ALA A 140 2.01 5.42 15.22
C ALA A 140 3.06 6.47 15.60
N ARG A 141 4.30 6.34 15.12
CA ARG A 141 5.41 7.23 15.52
C ARG A 141 5.70 8.37 14.55
N GLY A 142 5.05 8.37 13.38
CA GLY A 142 5.37 9.30 12.30
C GLY A 142 6.56 8.85 11.46
N TYR A 143 6.54 9.18 10.17
CA TYR A 143 7.54 8.70 9.21
C TYR A 143 8.15 9.81 8.34
N TYR A 144 8.00 11.09 8.72
CA TYR A 144 8.51 12.21 7.92
C TYR A 144 10.02 12.08 7.61
N TYR A 145 10.84 11.84 8.64
CA TYR A 145 12.29 11.74 8.45
C TYR A 145 12.69 10.51 7.66
N GLU A 146 11.99 9.40 7.80
CA GLU A 146 12.23 8.21 6.99
C GLU A 146 11.81 8.42 5.54
N ALA A 147 10.65 9.02 5.29
CA ALA A 147 10.23 9.40 3.94
C ALA A 147 11.23 10.36 3.28
N LYS A 148 11.75 11.34 4.05
CA LYS A 148 12.80 12.26 3.58
C LYS A 148 14.08 11.51 3.21
N ARG A 149 14.55 10.61 4.07
CA ARG A 149 15.75 9.78 3.84
C ARG A 149 15.63 8.90 2.58
N LEU A 150 14.42 8.38 2.33
CA LEU A 150 14.11 7.53 1.17
C LEU A 150 13.75 8.32 -0.10
N GLY A 151 13.65 9.65 -0.04
CA GLY A 151 13.21 10.48 -1.17
C GLY A 151 11.72 10.39 -1.49
N LEU A 152 10.88 9.91 -0.56
CA LEU A 152 9.46 9.58 -0.75
C LEU A 152 8.49 10.65 -0.21
N LEU A 153 8.94 11.90 0.00
CA LEU A 153 8.07 12.94 0.59
C LEU A 153 6.85 13.28 -0.29
N VAL A 154 7.02 13.24 -1.61
CA VAL A 154 5.93 13.51 -2.57
C VAL A 154 4.99 12.31 -2.66
N GLU A 155 5.51 11.11 -2.84
CA GLU A 155 4.76 9.85 -2.98
C GLU A 155 3.95 9.53 -1.71
N THR A 156 4.45 9.92 -0.55
CA THR A 156 3.74 9.77 0.73
C THR A 156 2.73 10.91 1.00
N GLY A 157 2.70 11.95 0.16
CA GLY A 157 1.84 13.12 0.33
C GLY A 157 2.24 14.03 1.49
N LEU A 158 3.45 13.86 2.05
CA LEU A 158 3.99 14.73 3.12
C LEU A 158 4.52 16.06 2.58
N ARG A 159 4.71 16.16 1.25
CA ARG A 159 5.02 17.38 0.52
C ARG A 159 4.22 17.41 -0.78
N PRO A 160 3.74 18.59 -1.24
CA PRO A 160 3.17 18.76 -2.57
C PRO A 160 4.18 18.34 -3.66
N GLY A 161 3.69 17.76 -4.76
CA GLY A 161 4.47 17.50 -5.97
C GLY A 161 4.61 18.74 -6.83
#